data_74c71e62287a1e8fad2c58d536d54ab9
#
_entry.id   74c71e62287a1e8fad2c58d536d54ab9
#
_cell.length_a   1.000
_cell.length_b   1.000
_cell.length_c   1.000
_cell.angle_alpha   90.00
_cell.angle_beta   90.00
_cell.angle_gamma   90.00
#
_symmetry.space_group_name_H-M   'P 1'
#
loop_
_entity.id
_entity.type
_entity.pdbx_description
1 polymer ?
#
loop_
_entity_poly.entity_id
_entity_poly.type
_entity_poly.pdbx_seq_one_letter_code
_entity_poly.pdbx_strand_id
1 'polypeptide(L)'
;SISVEDSEDIARGKILQDGDRMRSIVDRIADNSSIRANHVDTLSMVINETPYERIVCGDFNDTPMSYVYSELSNNLLDAFVEAGSGYGYTFRPMYGMLRIDYLLHSEGLESISYFANEDLELSDHLPIVVRLRRVTEM
;
A
#
# COMPACT_ATOMS: atom_id res chain seq x y z
N SER A 1 17.97 -40.77 5.92
CA SER A 1 17.02 -40.16 6.85
C SER A 1 17.62 -38.87 7.38
N ILE A 2 16.98 -37.76 7.12
CA ILE A 2 17.36 -36.44 7.64
C ILE A 2 17.15 -36.49 9.16
N SER A 3 18.18 -36.12 9.93
CA SER A 3 18.08 -36.06 11.37
C SER A 3 17.19 -34.92 11.85
N VAL A 4 16.67 -34.98 13.06
CA VAL A 4 15.86 -33.89 13.64
C VAL A 4 16.71 -32.61 13.77
N GLU A 5 18.01 -32.74 14.08
CA GLU A 5 18.98 -31.63 14.12
C GLU A 5 19.15 -30.97 12.76
N ASP A 6 19.29 -31.76 11.69
CA ASP A 6 19.40 -31.23 10.33
C ASP A 6 18.12 -30.46 9.93
N SER A 7 16.96 -30.93 10.37
CA SER A 7 15.68 -30.26 10.10
C SER A 7 15.53 -28.93 10.86
N GLU A 8 16.03 -28.87 12.08
CA GLU A 8 16.01 -27.65 12.90
C GLU A 8 16.99 -26.60 12.34
N ASP A 9 18.17 -27.01 11.90
CA ASP A 9 19.16 -26.09 11.31
C ASP A 9 18.67 -25.54 9.97
N ILE A 10 18.04 -26.37 9.13
CA ILE A 10 17.44 -25.92 7.88
C ILE A 10 16.30 -24.92 8.15
N ALA A 11 15.43 -25.22 9.12
CA ALA A 11 14.34 -24.34 9.51
C ALA A 11 14.85 -23.01 10.07
N ARG A 12 15.88 -23.05 10.95
CA ARG A 12 16.51 -21.85 11.50
C ARG A 12 17.19 -21.01 10.43
N GLY A 13 17.92 -21.61 9.50
CA GLY A 13 18.55 -20.92 8.37
C GLY A 13 17.51 -20.26 7.48
N LYS A 14 16.40 -20.92 7.22
CA LYS A 14 15.27 -20.37 6.45
C LYS A 14 14.60 -19.19 7.15
N ILE A 15 14.37 -19.27 8.46
CA ILE A 15 13.81 -18.18 9.26
C ILE A 15 14.73 -16.97 9.26
N LEU A 16 16.04 -17.14 9.41
CA LEU A 16 17.03 -16.06 9.37
C LEU A 16 17.08 -15.41 8.00
N GLN A 17 17.06 -16.19 6.92
CA GLN A 17 17.07 -15.70 5.55
C GLN A 17 15.79 -14.89 5.24
N ASP A 18 14.65 -15.33 5.73
CA ASP A 18 13.37 -14.65 5.56
C ASP A 18 13.30 -13.35 6.38
N GLY A 19 13.87 -13.34 7.59
CA GLY A 19 13.99 -12.15 8.42
C GLY A 19 14.89 -11.09 7.78
N ASP A 20 16.03 -11.49 7.20
CA ASP A 20 16.92 -10.60 6.47
C ASP A 20 16.27 -10.05 5.20
N ARG A 21 15.50 -10.87 4.49
CA ARG A 21 14.75 -10.45 3.30
C ARG A 21 13.68 -9.42 3.65
N MET A 22 12.94 -9.64 4.75
CA MET A 22 11.93 -8.68 5.24
C MET A 22 12.60 -7.36 5.64
N ARG A 23 13.72 -7.41 6.35
CA ARG A 23 14.49 -6.22 6.73
C ARG A 23 14.96 -5.45 5.51
N SER A 24 15.47 -6.14 4.49
CA SER A 24 15.89 -5.53 3.23
C SER A 24 14.73 -4.82 2.52
N ILE A 25 13.52 -5.37 2.55
CA ILE A 25 12.32 -4.73 1.98
C ILE A 25 11.97 -3.46 2.76
N VAL A 26 11.95 -3.53 4.08
CA VAL A 26 11.66 -2.38 4.96
C VAL A 26 12.70 -1.30 4.79
N ASP A 27 13.99 -1.65 4.73
CA ASP A 27 15.09 -0.70 4.52
C ASP A 27 14.96 0.00 3.16
N ARG A 28 14.61 -0.73 2.09
CA ARG A 28 14.36 -0.12 0.78
C ARG A 28 13.19 0.85 0.78
N ILE A 29 12.13 0.53 1.51
CA ILE A 29 11.00 1.44 1.69
C ILE A 29 11.46 2.71 2.41
N ALA A 30 12.22 2.57 3.49
CA ALA A 30 12.74 3.69 4.27
C ALA A 30 13.74 4.56 3.48
N ASP A 31 14.70 3.94 2.80
CA ASP A 31 15.74 4.64 2.02
C ASP A 31 15.15 5.46 0.86
N ASN A 32 14.10 4.95 0.22
CA ASN A 32 13.45 5.64 -0.87
C ASN A 32 12.47 6.72 -0.41
N SER A 33 12.05 6.74 0.85
CA SER A 33 11.10 7.72 1.38
C SER A 33 11.57 9.16 1.24
N SER A 34 12.84 9.44 1.53
CA SER A 34 13.40 10.81 1.45
C SER A 34 13.46 11.34 0.02
N ILE A 35 13.78 10.48 -0.95
CA ILE A 35 13.80 10.84 -2.38
C ILE A 35 12.36 11.10 -2.87
N ARG A 36 11.42 10.27 -2.45
CA ARG A 36 10.01 10.42 -2.79
C ARG A 36 9.38 11.67 -2.18
N ALA A 37 9.83 12.12 -1.01
CA ALA A 37 9.28 13.31 -0.36
C ALA A 37 9.27 14.54 -1.27
N ASN A 38 10.35 14.80 -1.98
CA ASN A 38 10.45 15.94 -2.90
C ASN A 38 9.49 15.81 -4.10
N HIS A 39 9.33 14.61 -4.62
CA HIS A 39 8.37 14.35 -5.71
C HIS A 39 6.93 14.46 -5.24
N VAL A 40 6.66 14.05 -4.01
CA VAL A 40 5.35 14.12 -3.38
C VAL A 40 4.91 15.55 -3.14
N ASP A 41 5.78 16.44 -2.71
CA ASP A 41 5.46 17.86 -2.53
C ASP A 41 4.99 18.48 -3.85
N THR A 42 5.70 18.20 -4.95
CA THR A 42 5.31 18.66 -6.28
C THR A 42 3.98 18.07 -6.72
N LEU A 43 3.79 16.77 -6.52
CA LEU A 43 2.55 16.07 -6.86
C LEU A 43 1.37 16.60 -6.04
N SER A 44 1.57 16.83 -4.75
CA SER A 44 0.57 17.40 -3.84
C SER A 44 0.11 18.79 -4.32
N MET A 45 1.03 19.64 -4.76
CA MET A 45 0.69 20.94 -5.36
C MET A 45 -0.21 20.77 -6.59
N VAL A 46 0.17 19.90 -7.53
CA VAL A 46 -0.62 19.67 -8.75
C VAL A 46 -2.02 19.14 -8.41
N ILE A 47 -2.11 18.23 -7.46
CA ILE A 47 -3.39 17.67 -6.99
C ILE A 47 -4.26 18.78 -6.39
N ASN A 48 -3.71 19.62 -5.53
CA ASN A 48 -4.45 20.69 -4.84
C ASN A 48 -4.87 21.84 -5.77
N GLU A 49 -4.09 22.11 -6.82
CA GLU A 49 -4.40 23.16 -7.79
C GLU A 49 -5.41 22.71 -8.88
N THR A 50 -5.66 21.42 -8.99
CA THR A 50 -6.59 20.88 -9.99
C THR A 50 -8.04 21.22 -9.61
N PRO A 51 -8.81 21.88 -10.52
CA PRO A 51 -10.18 22.29 -10.22
C PRO A 51 -11.22 21.19 -10.41
N TYR A 52 -10.80 20.01 -10.83
CA TYR A 52 -11.68 18.87 -11.11
C TYR A 52 -11.66 17.85 -9.97
N GLU A 53 -12.63 16.96 -9.97
CA GLU A 53 -12.56 15.77 -9.12
C GLU A 53 -11.32 14.94 -9.47
N ARG A 54 -10.66 14.41 -8.44
CA ARG A 54 -9.35 13.78 -8.57
C ARG A 54 -9.40 12.36 -8.05
N ILE A 55 -8.69 11.51 -8.75
CA ILE A 55 -8.37 10.15 -8.31
C ILE A 55 -6.86 9.99 -8.42
N VAL A 56 -6.21 9.62 -7.32
CA VAL A 56 -4.78 9.34 -7.26
C VAL A 56 -4.63 7.89 -6.85
N CYS A 57 -4.05 7.09 -7.71
CA CYS A 57 -3.86 5.67 -7.43
C CYS A 57 -2.48 5.19 -7.87
N GLY A 58 -1.96 4.22 -7.17
CA GLY A 58 -0.69 3.59 -7.49
C GLY A 58 -0.02 2.95 -6.28
N ASP A 59 1.14 2.40 -6.55
CA ASP A 59 2.08 1.90 -5.55
C ASP A 59 2.91 3.06 -5.00
N PHE A 60 2.68 3.39 -3.73
CA PHE A 60 3.45 4.45 -3.06
C PHE A 60 4.74 3.93 -2.45
N ASN A 61 4.96 2.63 -2.46
CA ASN A 61 6.08 1.94 -1.78
C ASN A 61 6.22 2.32 -0.28
N ASP A 62 5.15 2.79 0.33
CA ASP A 62 5.12 3.28 1.70
C ASP A 62 3.80 2.92 2.39
N THR A 63 3.86 2.74 3.69
CA THR A 63 2.70 2.42 4.52
C THR A 63 1.90 3.69 4.89
N PRO A 64 0.67 3.55 5.44
CA PRO A 64 -0.14 4.69 5.88
C PRO A 64 0.50 5.56 6.98
N MET A 65 1.58 5.09 7.59
CA MET A 65 2.34 5.85 8.60
C MET A 65 3.39 6.79 7.99
N SER A 66 3.53 6.81 6.67
CA SER A 66 4.58 7.55 5.99
C SER A 66 4.21 9.00 5.69
N TYR A 67 5.25 9.82 5.49
CA TYR A 67 5.12 11.19 5.00
C TYR A 67 4.42 11.25 3.64
N VAL A 68 4.77 10.34 2.73
CA VAL A 68 4.18 10.26 1.38
C VAL A 68 2.66 10.11 1.45
N TYR A 69 2.20 9.15 2.25
CA TYR A 69 0.76 8.93 2.45
C TYR A 69 0.09 10.14 3.11
N SER A 70 0.70 10.69 4.17
CA SER A 70 0.17 11.84 4.90
C SER A 70 -0.03 13.05 3.98
N GLU A 71 0.96 13.36 3.16
CA GLU A 71 0.88 14.51 2.24
C GLU A 71 -0.15 14.29 1.12
N LEU A 72 -0.16 13.12 0.49
CA LEU A 72 -1.08 12.85 -0.60
C LEU A 72 -2.53 12.69 -0.13
N SER A 73 -2.75 12.16 1.07
CA SER A 73 -4.09 11.96 1.62
C SER A 73 -4.64 13.18 2.37
N ASN A 74 -3.88 14.25 2.53
CA ASN A 74 -4.26 15.41 3.34
C ASN A 74 -5.61 16.03 2.92
N ASN A 75 -5.86 16.14 1.62
CA ASN A 75 -7.11 16.68 1.05
C ASN A 75 -7.86 15.65 0.20
N LEU A 76 -7.56 14.38 0.38
CA LEU A 76 -8.18 13.27 -0.33
C LEU A 76 -8.69 12.22 0.65
N LEU A 77 -9.68 11.47 0.22
CA LEU A 77 -10.23 10.34 0.96
C LEU A 77 -9.57 9.05 0.48
N ASP A 78 -9.24 8.18 1.42
CA ASP A 78 -8.68 6.85 1.14
C ASP A 78 -9.83 5.85 0.94
N ALA A 79 -9.90 5.27 -0.24
CA ALA A 79 -10.96 4.33 -0.59
C ALA A 79 -11.02 3.10 0.33
N PHE A 80 -9.87 2.61 0.81
CA PHE A 80 -9.85 1.52 1.78
C PHE A 80 -10.45 1.94 3.13
N VAL A 81 -10.14 3.14 3.60
CA VAL A 81 -10.66 3.66 4.87
C VAL A 81 -12.17 3.85 4.80
N GLU A 82 -12.70 4.26 3.65
CA GLU A 82 -14.14 4.44 3.46
C GLU A 82 -14.91 3.13 3.30
N ALA A 83 -14.42 2.22 2.49
CA ALA A 83 -15.20 1.07 2.00
C ALA A 83 -14.47 -0.29 2.14
N GLY A 84 -13.23 -0.30 2.61
CA GLY A 84 -12.48 -1.52 2.83
C GLY A 84 -12.85 -2.23 4.14
N SER A 85 -12.37 -3.44 4.29
CA SER A 85 -12.53 -4.24 5.49
C SER A 85 -11.28 -5.10 5.73
N GLY A 86 -11.11 -5.54 6.98
CA GLY A 86 -9.97 -6.35 7.39
C GLY A 86 -8.67 -5.54 7.45
N TYR A 87 -7.55 -6.19 7.18
CA TYR A 87 -6.21 -5.59 7.28
C TYR A 87 -5.83 -4.73 6.08
N GLY A 88 -6.46 -4.94 4.93
CA GLY A 88 -6.27 -4.11 3.75
C GLY A 88 -4.89 -4.20 3.11
N TYR A 89 -4.13 -5.26 3.35
CA TYR A 89 -2.83 -5.39 2.72
C TYR A 89 -2.95 -5.51 1.19
N THR A 90 -2.00 -4.93 0.50
CA THR A 90 -1.90 -4.94 -0.96
C THR A 90 -0.60 -5.55 -1.46
N PHE A 91 0.35 -5.78 -0.57
CA PHE A 91 1.64 -6.36 -0.85
C PHE A 91 1.94 -7.51 0.12
N ARG A 92 2.34 -8.65 -0.41
CA ARG A 92 2.67 -9.88 0.32
C ARG A 92 4.15 -10.22 0.21
N PRO A 93 5.05 -9.53 0.93
CA PRO A 93 6.36 -10.09 1.16
C PRO A 93 6.23 -11.31 2.08
N MET A 94 7.20 -12.23 2.06
CA MET A 94 7.12 -13.60 2.57
C MET A 94 6.53 -13.79 3.99
N TYR A 95 6.57 -12.77 4.87
CA TYR A 95 6.03 -12.79 6.23
C TYR A 95 5.36 -11.50 6.68
N GLY A 96 5.17 -10.57 5.80
CA GLY A 96 4.51 -9.32 6.13
C GLY A 96 3.38 -9.03 5.17
N MET A 97 2.37 -8.39 5.66
CA MET A 97 1.26 -7.89 4.88
C MET A 97 1.26 -6.38 5.03
N LEU A 98 1.61 -5.67 3.95
CA LEU A 98 1.73 -4.23 3.93
C LEU A 98 0.69 -3.62 3.00
N ARG A 99 0.12 -2.52 3.39
CA ARG A 99 -0.69 -1.70 2.51
C ARG A 99 0.18 -0.57 1.96
N ILE A 100 0.57 -0.69 0.71
CA ILE A 100 1.44 0.27 0.00
C ILE A 100 0.88 0.74 -1.33
N ASP A 101 -0.20 0.12 -1.79
CA ASP A 101 -0.96 0.52 -2.96
C ASP A 101 -2.25 1.22 -2.50
N TYR A 102 -2.55 2.36 -3.08
CA TYR A 102 -3.65 3.21 -2.65
C TYR A 102 -4.50 3.66 -3.82
N LEU A 103 -5.76 3.92 -3.52
CA LEU A 103 -6.64 4.74 -4.32
C LEU A 103 -7.21 5.82 -3.42
N LEU A 104 -6.81 7.06 -3.69
CA LEU A 104 -7.27 8.26 -3.01
C LEU A 104 -8.15 9.07 -3.96
N HIS A 105 -9.16 9.75 -3.45
CA HIS A 105 -10.04 10.55 -4.27
C HIS A 105 -10.52 11.81 -3.54
N SER A 106 -10.98 12.79 -4.30
CA SER A 106 -11.53 14.03 -3.76
C SER A 106 -12.91 13.82 -3.14
N GLU A 107 -13.33 14.79 -2.33
CA GLU A 107 -14.58 14.75 -1.56
C GLU A 107 -15.86 14.73 -2.41
N GLY A 108 -15.79 15.17 -3.67
CA GLY A 108 -16.91 15.07 -4.60
C GLY A 108 -17.17 13.65 -5.11
N LEU A 109 -16.34 12.70 -4.71
CA LEU A 109 -16.50 11.27 -4.96
C LEU A 109 -16.68 10.53 -3.64
N GLU A 110 -17.35 9.39 -3.67
CA GLU A 110 -17.40 8.46 -2.54
C GLU A 110 -17.11 7.04 -2.99
N SER A 111 -16.41 6.29 -2.14
CA SER A 111 -16.12 4.87 -2.36
C SER A 111 -17.29 4.02 -1.87
N ILE A 112 -17.95 3.31 -2.78
CA ILE A 112 -19.06 2.43 -2.46
C ILE A 112 -18.61 0.99 -2.23
N SER A 113 -17.51 0.58 -2.82
CA SER A 113 -16.90 -0.73 -2.57
C SER A 113 -15.40 -0.69 -2.82
N TYR A 114 -14.70 -1.48 -2.04
CA TYR A 114 -13.27 -1.71 -2.16
C TYR A 114 -13.01 -3.21 -2.11
N PHE A 115 -12.25 -3.73 -3.06
CA PHE A 115 -11.89 -5.12 -3.13
C PHE A 115 -10.42 -5.26 -3.50
N ALA A 116 -9.67 -6.03 -2.71
CA ALA A 116 -8.33 -6.49 -3.04
C ALA A 116 -8.38 -8.00 -3.27
N ASN A 117 -7.95 -8.48 -4.42
CA ASN A 117 -8.05 -9.89 -4.77
C ASN A 117 -6.90 -10.71 -4.17
N GLU A 118 -7.16 -11.37 -3.06
CA GLU A 118 -6.20 -12.20 -2.34
C GLU A 118 -5.91 -13.55 -3.03
N ASP A 119 -6.78 -13.99 -3.93
CA ASP A 119 -6.67 -15.29 -4.61
C ASP A 119 -5.75 -15.27 -5.83
N LEU A 120 -5.38 -14.08 -6.31
CA LEU A 120 -4.45 -13.95 -7.44
C LEU A 120 -3.00 -14.07 -6.96
N GLU A 121 -2.32 -15.11 -7.44
CA GLU A 121 -0.93 -15.42 -7.10
C GLU A 121 0.07 -15.03 -8.21
N LEU A 122 -0.35 -14.21 -9.17
CA LEU A 122 0.48 -13.80 -10.30
C LEU A 122 1.50 -12.71 -9.95
N SER A 123 1.33 -12.06 -8.81
CA SER A 123 2.18 -10.98 -8.31
C SER A 123 2.24 -11.02 -6.79
N ASP A 124 3.27 -10.41 -6.21
CA ASP A 124 3.34 -10.11 -4.78
C ASP A 124 2.48 -8.89 -4.38
N HIS A 125 2.00 -8.11 -5.36
CA HIS A 125 0.95 -7.12 -5.17
C HIS A 125 -0.44 -7.69 -5.46
N LEU A 126 -1.42 -7.26 -4.69
CA LEU A 126 -2.83 -7.55 -4.93
C LEU A 126 -3.45 -6.47 -5.81
N PRO A 127 -4.19 -6.81 -6.86
CA PRO A 127 -4.97 -5.84 -7.59
C PRO A 127 -6.10 -5.29 -6.73
N ILE A 128 -6.27 -3.97 -6.76
CA ILE A 128 -7.32 -3.25 -6.06
C ILE A 128 -8.41 -2.87 -7.06
N VAL A 129 -9.65 -3.12 -6.71
CA VAL A 129 -10.82 -2.68 -7.47
C VAL A 129 -11.69 -1.81 -6.55
N VAL A 130 -11.94 -0.59 -6.97
CA VAL A 130 -12.77 0.36 -6.23
C VAL A 130 -13.90 0.83 -7.11
N ARG A 131 -15.10 0.85 -6.56
CA ARG A 131 -16.25 1.48 -7.19
C ARG A 131 -16.48 2.84 -6.55
N LEU A 132 -16.43 3.87 -7.37
CA LEU A 132 -16.66 5.26 -6.98
C LEU A 132 -17.99 5.78 -7.54
N ARG A 133 -18.58 6.69 -6.81
CA ARG A 133 -19.79 7.41 -7.22
C ARG A 133 -19.56 8.91 -7.01
N ARG A 134 -20.13 9.75 -7.88
CA ARG A 134 -20.20 11.17 -7.60
C ARG A 134 -21.16 11.43 -6.46
N VAL A 135 -20.73 12.27 -5.53
CA VAL A 135 -21.63 12.80 -4.49
C VAL A 135 -22.56 13.78 -5.18
N THR A 136 -23.85 13.49 -5.15
CA THR A 136 -24.89 14.40 -5.64
C THR A 136 -25.25 15.37 -4.55
N GLU A 137 -25.04 16.66 -4.75
CA GLU A 137 -25.64 17.69 -3.91
C GLU A 137 -27.16 17.60 -4.05
N MET A 138 -27.81 17.44 -2.93
CA MET A 138 -29.28 17.58 -2.89
C MET A 138 -29.67 19.01 -2.63
#